data_e79fa82711f0baa851806cc05c09ef5b
#
_entry.id   e79fa82711f0baa851806cc05c09ef5b
#
_cell.length_a   1.000
_cell.length_b   1.000
_cell.length_c   1.000
_cell.angle_alpha   90.00
_cell.angle_beta   90.00
_cell.angle_gamma   90.00
#
_symmetry.space_group_name_H-M   'P 1'
#
loop_
_entity.id
_entity.type
_entity.pdbx_description
1 polymer ?
#
loop_
_entity_poly.entity_id
_entity_poly.type
_entity_poly.pdbx_seq_one_letter_code
_entity_poly.pdbx_strand_id
1 'polypeptide(L)'
;HASFVSLLENEGVEIFWIEDHNSEIADAVFTYDASLMTKFGAILMSPGKVLRSGEQDLHRVFYKSHNIPIIGSISGDARAEAGDTLWLDETTLVVGRGFRTNQLGVNQIKDLLEPRGVNVFAFDLPFYAGAAACLHLMSLISLVDTRAALVVMPLLPVGFYELLSSKGFQLIEAPMSEFEESNTLSTNVLAISPGNCVMLNGLPKTTEKLQKSGIKVQVFNGDALCIGCEGGPTCLTRPLYRS
;
A
#
# COMPACT_ATOMS: atom_id res chain seq x y z
N HIS A 1 13.83 2.13 12.41
CA HIS A 1 13.91 2.59 11.02
C HIS A 1 15.23 2.15 10.36
N ALA A 2 16.41 2.42 10.98
CA ALA A 2 17.72 2.11 10.39
C ALA A 2 17.86 0.62 9.97
N SER A 3 17.43 -0.33 10.80
CA SER A 3 17.49 -1.77 10.45
C SER A 3 16.65 -2.13 9.23
N PHE A 4 15.50 -1.48 9.05
CA PHE A 4 14.66 -1.65 7.86
C PHE A 4 15.35 -1.09 6.60
N VAL A 5 15.92 0.10 6.70
CA VAL A 5 16.70 0.71 5.61
C VAL A 5 17.87 -0.19 5.20
N SER A 6 18.69 -0.62 6.18
CA SER A 6 19.82 -1.53 5.90
C SER A 6 19.40 -2.85 5.26
N LEU A 7 18.22 -3.37 5.63
CA LEU A 7 17.68 -4.58 5.00
C LEU A 7 17.36 -4.34 3.52
N LEU A 8 16.72 -3.21 3.18
CA LEU A 8 16.40 -2.86 1.80
C LEU A 8 17.68 -2.65 0.97
N GLU A 9 18.67 -1.93 1.50
CA GLU A 9 19.97 -1.69 0.85
C GLU A 9 20.72 -3.01 0.58
N ASN A 10 20.72 -3.94 1.54
CA ASN A 10 21.33 -5.26 1.39
C ASN A 10 20.66 -6.12 0.31
N GLU A 11 19.39 -5.88 0.01
CA GLU A 11 18.67 -6.52 -1.10
C GLU A 11 18.78 -5.72 -2.42
N GLY A 12 19.65 -4.71 -2.46
CA GLY A 12 19.95 -3.93 -3.66
C GLY A 12 18.92 -2.85 -4.00
N VAL A 13 18.07 -2.48 -3.06
CA VAL A 13 17.11 -1.39 -3.25
C VAL A 13 17.83 -0.05 -3.14
N GLU A 14 17.71 0.79 -4.17
CA GLU A 14 18.13 2.18 -4.12
C GLU A 14 17.12 3.01 -3.34
N ILE A 15 17.60 3.77 -2.35
CA ILE A 15 16.73 4.54 -1.44
C ILE A 15 16.91 6.02 -1.68
N PHE A 16 15.80 6.69 -1.90
CA PHE A 16 15.68 8.14 -1.95
C PHE A 16 14.93 8.64 -0.73
N TRP A 17 15.32 9.79 -0.23
CA TRP A 17 14.72 10.39 0.95
C TRP A 17 13.84 11.57 0.57
N ILE A 18 12.62 11.59 1.12
CA ILE A 18 11.79 12.79 1.14
C ILE A 18 12.19 13.57 2.39
N GLU A 19 12.77 14.74 2.19
CA GLU A 19 13.12 15.63 3.30
C GLU A 19 11.89 16.44 3.72
N ASP A 20 11.53 16.34 4.99
CA ASP A 20 10.56 17.20 5.62
C ASP A 20 11.26 18.18 6.55
N HIS A 21 11.21 19.47 6.19
CA HIS A 21 11.73 20.55 7.01
C HIS A 21 10.68 21.15 7.95
N ASN A 22 9.45 20.61 7.90
CA ASN A 22 8.32 21.06 8.70
C ASN A 22 7.84 19.92 9.61
N SER A 23 8.31 19.89 10.86
CA SER A 23 8.04 18.83 11.85
C SER A 23 6.56 18.69 12.28
N GLU A 24 5.63 19.41 11.65
CA GLU A 24 4.21 19.40 12.02
C GLU A 24 3.42 18.23 11.39
N ILE A 25 4.00 17.52 10.38
CA ILE A 25 3.33 16.42 9.69
C ILE A 25 3.91 15.09 10.14
N ALA A 26 3.54 14.64 11.34
CA ALA A 26 4.12 13.46 11.98
C ALA A 26 3.92 12.14 11.16
N ASP A 27 2.76 12.00 10.49
CA ASP A 27 2.42 10.82 9.71
C ASP A 27 3.14 10.78 8.32
N ALA A 28 3.91 11.82 7.94
CA ALA A 28 4.64 11.89 6.68
C ALA A 28 5.72 10.80 6.53
N VAL A 29 6.12 10.15 7.62
CA VAL A 29 6.97 8.95 7.60
C VAL A 29 6.32 7.79 6.82
N PHE A 30 4.99 7.75 6.75
CA PHE A 30 4.24 6.77 5.97
C PHE A 30 4.03 7.27 4.53
N THR A 31 5.08 7.23 3.76
CA THR A 31 5.17 7.81 2.40
C THR A 31 4.28 7.12 1.37
N TYR A 32 3.69 5.96 1.68
CA TYR A 32 2.90 5.22 0.68
C TYR A 32 1.63 5.95 0.26
N ASP A 33 0.91 6.57 1.21
CA ASP A 33 -0.47 7.04 0.99
C ASP A 33 -0.58 8.35 0.22
N ALA A 34 0.45 9.19 0.27
CA ALA A 34 0.40 10.54 -0.29
C ALA A 34 0.46 10.59 -1.82
N SER A 35 0.84 9.49 -2.49
CA SER A 35 0.89 9.44 -3.95
C SER A 35 0.72 8.03 -4.51
N LEU A 36 0.21 7.93 -5.73
CA LEU A 36 0.14 6.70 -6.52
C LEU A 36 1.14 6.79 -7.67
N MET A 37 2.09 5.86 -7.74
CA MET A 37 3.00 5.74 -8.87
C MET A 37 2.36 4.94 -9.99
N THR A 38 2.56 5.42 -11.21
CA THR A 38 2.12 4.78 -12.46
C THR A 38 3.26 4.79 -13.46
N LYS A 39 3.19 4.00 -14.52
CA LYS A 39 4.15 4.06 -15.63
C LYS A 39 4.15 5.40 -16.40
N PHE A 40 3.17 6.25 -16.16
CA PHE A 40 3.04 7.57 -16.78
C PHE A 40 3.55 8.71 -15.88
N GLY A 41 3.82 8.43 -14.61
CA GLY A 41 4.17 9.39 -13.58
C GLY A 41 3.32 9.24 -12.32
N ALA A 42 3.46 10.17 -11.40
CA ALA A 42 2.77 10.17 -10.12
C ALA A 42 1.38 10.83 -10.18
N ILE A 43 0.43 10.31 -9.42
CA ILE A 43 -0.81 11.00 -9.05
C ILE A 43 -0.67 11.39 -7.58
N LEU A 44 -0.83 12.67 -7.26
CA LEU A 44 -0.85 13.13 -5.89
C LEU A 44 -2.21 12.85 -5.27
N MET A 45 -2.21 12.20 -4.11
CA MET A 45 -3.43 11.80 -3.43
C MET A 45 -3.97 12.91 -2.53
N SER A 46 -5.18 12.74 -2.02
CA SER A 46 -5.82 13.65 -1.06
C SER A 46 -6.27 12.83 0.14
N PRO A 47 -5.59 12.96 1.30
CA PRO A 47 -5.84 12.08 2.43
C PRO A 47 -7.24 12.27 3.00
N GLY A 48 -7.83 11.16 3.46
CA GLY A 48 -9.11 11.16 4.17
C GLY A 48 -9.00 11.73 5.60
N LYS A 49 -7.81 11.70 6.19
CA LYS A 49 -7.52 12.20 7.54
C LYS A 49 -6.95 13.61 7.46
N VAL A 50 -7.64 14.58 8.07
CA VAL A 50 -7.26 16.02 8.02
C VAL A 50 -5.82 16.28 8.51
N LEU A 51 -5.37 15.56 9.56
CA LEU A 51 -4.02 15.70 10.12
C LEU A 51 -2.89 15.28 9.15
N ARG A 52 -3.23 14.59 8.04
CA ARG A 52 -2.29 14.21 6.98
C ARG A 52 -2.28 15.19 5.80
N SER A 53 -3.06 16.27 5.88
CA SER A 53 -3.08 17.29 4.83
C SER A 53 -1.72 17.95 4.70
N GLY A 54 -1.21 18.02 3.45
CA GLY A 54 0.13 18.56 3.17
C GLY A 54 1.18 17.49 2.82
N GLU A 55 0.98 16.22 3.18
CA GLU A 55 1.92 15.14 2.80
C GLU A 55 2.14 15.08 1.28
N GLN A 56 1.09 15.26 0.49
CA GLN A 56 1.17 15.27 -0.97
C GLN A 56 2.05 16.39 -1.53
N ASP A 57 2.24 17.49 -0.78
CA ASP A 57 3.09 18.59 -1.23
C ASP A 57 4.57 18.27 -1.05
N LEU A 58 4.94 17.49 -0.02
CA LEU A 58 6.29 16.92 0.12
C LEU A 58 6.61 16.04 -1.08
N HIS A 59 5.69 15.16 -1.47
CA HIS A 59 5.83 14.31 -2.66
C HIS A 59 5.92 15.13 -3.95
N ARG A 60 5.16 16.22 -4.06
CA ARG A 60 5.24 17.14 -5.20
C ARG A 60 6.62 17.77 -5.35
N VAL A 61 7.22 18.22 -4.25
CA VAL A 61 8.58 18.79 -4.24
C VAL A 61 9.57 17.73 -4.64
N PHE A 62 9.51 16.55 -4.05
CA PHE A 62 10.37 15.43 -4.34
C PHE A 62 10.30 15.01 -5.82
N TYR A 63 9.10 14.81 -6.37
CA TYR A 63 8.95 14.39 -7.77
C TYR A 63 9.48 15.43 -8.75
N LYS A 64 9.27 16.72 -8.47
CA LYS A 64 9.83 17.80 -9.30
C LYS A 64 11.35 17.83 -9.28
N SER A 65 11.98 17.67 -8.11
CA SER A 65 13.45 17.66 -7.98
C SER A 65 14.11 16.46 -8.67
N HIS A 66 13.37 15.34 -8.79
CA HIS A 66 13.84 14.11 -9.44
C HIS A 66 13.33 13.95 -10.89
N ASN A 67 12.72 14.98 -11.47
CA ASN A 67 12.18 14.97 -12.84
C ASN A 67 11.14 13.84 -13.07
N ILE A 68 10.40 13.45 -12.02
CA ILE A 68 9.29 12.49 -12.11
C ILE A 68 8.03 13.24 -12.51
N PRO A 69 7.38 12.89 -13.63
CA PRO A 69 6.15 13.56 -14.06
C PRO A 69 5.03 13.42 -13.02
N ILE A 70 4.27 14.47 -12.80
CA ILE A 70 3.01 14.44 -12.04
C ILE A 70 1.88 14.54 -13.05
N ILE A 71 1.12 13.46 -13.21
CA ILE A 71 0.05 13.36 -14.24
C ILE A 71 -1.31 13.83 -13.75
N GLY A 72 -1.44 14.07 -12.44
CA GLY A 72 -2.66 14.58 -11.84
C GLY A 72 -2.59 14.69 -10.33
N SER A 73 -3.64 15.25 -9.74
CA SER A 73 -3.83 15.35 -8.30
C SER A 73 -5.30 15.14 -7.96
N ILE A 74 -5.57 14.40 -6.90
CA ILE A 74 -6.92 14.29 -6.33
C ILE A 74 -7.22 15.58 -5.57
N SER A 75 -8.39 16.16 -5.77
CA SER A 75 -8.69 17.51 -5.28
C SER A 75 -10.18 17.74 -4.97
N GLY A 76 -10.50 18.89 -4.40
CA GLY A 76 -11.85 19.25 -3.98
C GLY A 76 -12.34 18.37 -2.83
N ASP A 77 -13.58 17.88 -2.93
CA ASP A 77 -14.17 16.96 -1.94
C ASP A 77 -13.77 15.49 -2.17
N ALA A 78 -12.99 15.22 -3.22
CA ALA A 78 -12.46 13.90 -3.47
C ALA A 78 -11.39 13.55 -2.41
N ARG A 79 -11.46 12.32 -1.91
CA ARG A 79 -10.49 11.75 -0.98
C ARG A 79 -10.01 10.43 -1.52
N ALA A 80 -8.70 10.23 -1.53
CA ALA A 80 -8.06 8.97 -1.86
C ALA A 80 -6.70 8.88 -1.19
N GLU A 81 -6.39 7.73 -0.63
CA GLU A 81 -5.08 7.36 -0.09
C GLU A 81 -4.54 6.17 -0.91
N ALA A 82 -3.23 6.16 -1.19
CA ALA A 82 -2.69 5.12 -2.06
C ALA A 82 -2.65 3.74 -1.41
N GLY A 83 -2.79 3.63 -0.09
CA GLY A 83 -3.03 2.37 0.62
C GLY A 83 -4.34 1.67 0.21
N ASP A 84 -5.28 2.43 -0.37
CA ASP A 84 -6.49 1.88 -0.99
C ASP A 84 -6.29 1.50 -2.47
N THR A 85 -5.08 1.53 -3.00
CA THR A 85 -4.81 1.21 -4.40
C THR A 85 -3.86 0.02 -4.53
N LEU A 86 -4.14 -0.87 -5.49
CA LEU A 86 -3.32 -2.05 -5.74
C LEU A 86 -3.23 -2.33 -7.24
N TRP A 87 -2.03 -2.31 -7.80
CA TRP A 87 -1.76 -2.77 -9.14
C TRP A 87 -1.73 -4.30 -9.18
N LEU A 88 -2.62 -4.93 -9.95
CA LEU A 88 -2.60 -6.37 -10.18
C LEU A 88 -1.69 -6.75 -11.35
N ASP A 89 -1.57 -5.86 -12.31
CA ASP A 89 -0.68 -5.89 -13.47
C ASP A 89 -0.53 -4.48 -14.04
N GLU A 90 0.21 -4.30 -15.14
CA GLU A 90 0.49 -2.99 -15.76
C GLU A 90 -0.75 -2.21 -16.21
N THR A 91 -1.88 -2.88 -16.39
CA THR A 91 -3.11 -2.33 -16.95
C THR A 91 -4.32 -2.49 -16.05
N THR A 92 -4.16 -3.05 -14.86
CA THR A 92 -5.26 -3.30 -13.93
C THR A 92 -4.95 -2.71 -12.56
N LEU A 93 -5.68 -1.67 -12.18
CA LEU A 93 -5.65 -1.05 -10.87
C LEU A 93 -6.93 -1.40 -10.11
N VAL A 94 -6.80 -1.84 -8.88
CA VAL A 94 -7.90 -1.99 -7.93
C VAL A 94 -7.88 -0.85 -6.94
N VAL A 95 -9.06 -0.30 -6.62
CA VAL A 95 -9.24 0.77 -5.63
C VAL A 95 -10.26 0.32 -4.59
N GLY A 96 -9.88 0.34 -3.32
CA GLY A 96 -10.77 0.14 -2.19
C GLY A 96 -11.55 1.43 -1.89
N ARG A 97 -12.88 1.37 -1.90
CA ARG A 97 -13.71 2.48 -1.42
C ARG A 97 -14.08 2.24 0.03
N GLY A 98 -13.75 3.20 0.89
CA GLY A 98 -13.96 3.09 2.32
C GLY A 98 -13.96 4.46 3.00
N PHE A 99 -13.56 4.49 4.27
CA PHE A 99 -13.49 5.74 5.03
C PHE A 99 -12.37 6.67 4.58
N ARG A 100 -11.31 6.14 3.93
CA ARG A 100 -10.14 6.91 3.49
C ARG A 100 -10.23 7.32 2.01
N THR A 101 -10.90 6.52 1.20
CA THR A 101 -11.11 6.81 -0.23
C THR A 101 -12.61 6.83 -0.50
N ASN A 102 -13.12 7.97 -0.99
CA ASN A 102 -14.53 8.14 -1.32
C ASN A 102 -14.79 7.94 -2.83
N GLN A 103 -16.07 7.93 -3.22
CA GLN A 103 -16.47 7.73 -4.62
C GLN A 103 -15.90 8.82 -5.55
N LEU A 104 -15.77 10.06 -5.06
CA LEU A 104 -15.20 11.14 -5.88
C LEU A 104 -13.72 10.90 -6.14
N GLY A 105 -12.98 10.38 -5.15
CA GLY A 105 -11.58 9.97 -5.33
C GLY A 105 -11.43 8.84 -6.34
N VAL A 106 -12.29 7.82 -6.25
CA VAL A 106 -12.34 6.74 -7.26
C VAL A 106 -12.58 7.30 -8.66
N ASN A 107 -13.54 8.21 -8.82
CA ASN A 107 -13.87 8.79 -10.12
C ASN A 107 -12.69 9.58 -10.69
N GLN A 108 -12.01 10.41 -9.90
CA GLN A 108 -10.85 11.16 -10.37
C GLN A 108 -9.66 10.24 -10.73
N ILE A 109 -9.45 9.12 -10.01
CA ILE A 109 -8.45 8.12 -10.40
C ILE A 109 -8.81 7.50 -11.75
N LYS A 110 -10.09 7.16 -11.98
CA LYS A 110 -10.58 6.65 -13.26
C LYS A 110 -10.36 7.66 -14.39
N ASP A 111 -10.78 8.91 -14.19
CA ASP A 111 -10.63 9.98 -15.19
C ASP A 111 -9.16 10.20 -15.61
N LEU A 112 -8.23 9.98 -14.67
CA LEU A 112 -6.80 10.08 -14.96
C LEU A 112 -6.24 8.84 -15.68
N LEU A 113 -6.73 7.65 -15.39
CA LEU A 113 -6.06 6.40 -15.79
C LEU A 113 -6.77 5.65 -16.93
N GLU A 114 -8.10 5.65 -17.00
CA GLU A 114 -8.84 4.94 -18.04
C GLU A 114 -8.53 5.48 -19.46
N PRO A 115 -8.38 6.81 -19.70
CA PRO A 115 -7.95 7.32 -21.00
C PRO A 115 -6.52 6.89 -21.39
N ARG A 116 -5.74 6.38 -20.44
CA ARG A 116 -4.38 5.87 -20.62
C ARG A 116 -4.31 4.35 -20.77
N GLY A 117 -5.47 3.69 -20.91
CA GLY A 117 -5.58 2.25 -21.13
C GLY A 117 -5.46 1.41 -19.85
N VAL A 118 -5.72 2.00 -18.68
CA VAL A 118 -5.76 1.28 -17.41
C VAL A 118 -7.21 0.96 -17.03
N ASN A 119 -7.50 -0.30 -16.73
CA ASN A 119 -8.78 -0.72 -16.18
C ASN A 119 -8.79 -0.47 -14.66
N VAL A 120 -9.69 0.38 -14.18
CA VAL A 120 -9.79 0.73 -12.77
C VAL A 120 -11.05 0.09 -12.18
N PHE A 121 -10.84 -0.89 -11.30
CA PHE A 121 -11.91 -1.59 -10.56
C PHE A 121 -12.02 -1.02 -9.16
N ALA A 122 -13.23 -0.73 -8.70
CA ALA A 122 -13.46 -0.26 -7.34
C ALA A 122 -14.33 -1.25 -6.57
N PHE A 123 -13.95 -1.53 -5.31
CA PHE A 123 -14.68 -2.42 -4.41
C PHE A 123 -14.87 -1.75 -3.05
N ASP A 124 -16.05 -1.94 -2.45
CA ASP A 124 -16.33 -1.43 -1.12
C ASP A 124 -15.60 -2.25 -0.07
N LEU A 125 -14.86 -1.57 0.79
CA LEU A 125 -14.20 -2.19 1.93
C LEU A 125 -15.19 -2.47 3.05
N PRO A 126 -14.97 -3.50 3.88
CA PRO A 126 -15.82 -3.79 5.02
C PRO A 126 -15.73 -2.69 6.08
N PHE A 127 -16.79 -2.57 6.89
CA PHE A 127 -16.81 -1.61 8.01
C PHE A 127 -15.70 -1.89 9.04
N TYR A 128 -15.39 -3.17 9.30
CA TYR A 128 -14.41 -3.67 10.26
C TYR A 128 -14.57 -3.00 11.65
N ALA A 129 -13.63 -2.13 12.06
CA ALA A 129 -13.66 -1.43 13.35
C ALA A 129 -14.10 0.05 13.23
N GLY A 130 -14.69 0.45 12.08
CA GLY A 130 -15.26 1.78 11.85
C GLY A 130 -14.27 2.83 11.37
N ALA A 131 -14.73 4.09 11.33
CA ALA A 131 -13.99 5.20 10.71
C ALA A 131 -12.68 5.58 11.43
N ALA A 132 -12.55 5.26 12.71
CA ALA A 132 -11.35 5.53 13.50
C ALA A 132 -10.22 4.53 13.21
N ALA A 133 -10.56 3.33 12.75
CA ALA A 133 -9.57 2.32 12.39
C ALA A 133 -8.92 2.65 11.05
N CYS A 134 -7.62 2.38 10.94
CA CYS A 134 -6.92 2.43 9.67
C CYS A 134 -7.15 1.11 8.93
N LEU A 135 -8.16 1.04 8.08
CA LEU A 135 -8.37 -0.08 7.17
C LEU A 135 -8.29 0.40 5.73
N HIS A 136 -7.19 0.12 5.06
CA HIS A 136 -7.00 0.29 3.64
C HIS A 136 -7.26 -1.02 2.88
N LEU A 137 -7.38 -0.96 1.56
CA LEU A 137 -7.36 -2.16 0.72
C LEU A 137 -6.12 -3.02 1.01
N MET A 138 -4.96 -2.38 1.13
CA MET A 138 -3.69 -3.06 1.42
C MET A 138 -3.57 -3.57 2.87
N SER A 139 -4.53 -3.28 3.74
CA SER A 139 -4.68 -4.00 5.00
C SER A 139 -5.27 -5.40 4.80
N LEU A 140 -5.97 -5.65 3.68
CA LEU A 140 -6.63 -6.92 3.39
C LEU A 140 -5.83 -7.81 2.43
N ILE A 141 -4.87 -7.23 1.71
CA ILE A 141 -4.11 -7.93 0.67
C ILE A 141 -2.73 -7.30 0.46
N SER A 142 -1.72 -8.14 0.29
CA SER A 142 -0.42 -7.75 -0.27
C SER A 142 -0.02 -8.72 -1.38
N LEU A 143 0.39 -8.20 -2.53
CA LEU A 143 1.02 -9.04 -3.55
C LEU A 143 2.40 -9.45 -3.07
N VAL A 144 2.66 -10.76 -3.08
CA VAL A 144 3.92 -11.35 -2.61
C VAL A 144 4.73 -12.00 -3.74
N ASP A 145 4.08 -12.23 -4.88
CA ASP A 145 4.68 -12.69 -6.13
C ASP A 145 3.85 -12.18 -7.31
N THR A 146 4.29 -12.41 -8.55
CA THR A 146 3.62 -12.00 -9.80
C THR A 146 2.15 -12.44 -9.83
N ARG A 147 1.84 -13.62 -9.30
CA ARG A 147 0.48 -14.20 -9.26
C ARG A 147 0.16 -14.84 -7.90
N ALA A 148 0.77 -14.32 -6.83
CA ALA A 148 0.44 -14.75 -5.46
C ALA A 148 0.18 -13.56 -4.56
N ALA A 149 -0.82 -13.67 -3.72
CA ALA A 149 -1.22 -12.64 -2.77
C ALA A 149 -1.51 -13.23 -1.38
N LEU A 150 -0.99 -12.58 -0.34
CA LEU A 150 -1.40 -12.80 1.04
C LEU A 150 -2.71 -12.03 1.27
N VAL A 151 -3.75 -12.68 1.75
CA VAL A 151 -5.09 -12.10 1.86
C VAL A 151 -5.76 -12.41 3.20
N VAL A 152 -6.60 -11.49 3.69
CA VAL A 152 -7.53 -11.74 4.80
C VAL A 152 -8.87 -12.17 4.22
N MET A 153 -9.02 -13.46 3.95
CA MET A 153 -10.14 -14.02 3.19
C MET A 153 -11.52 -13.58 3.73
N PRO A 154 -11.82 -13.60 5.05
CA PRO A 154 -13.14 -13.23 5.56
C PRO A 154 -13.52 -11.76 5.33
N LEU A 155 -12.54 -10.88 5.08
CA LEU A 155 -12.77 -9.44 4.88
C LEU A 155 -12.62 -9.01 3.42
N LEU A 156 -12.21 -9.92 2.53
CA LEU A 156 -12.02 -9.60 1.12
C LEU A 156 -13.37 -9.39 0.43
N PRO A 157 -13.61 -8.28 -0.28
CA PRO A 157 -14.84 -8.10 -1.05
C PRO A 157 -15.03 -9.21 -2.08
N VAL A 158 -16.25 -9.78 -2.18
CA VAL A 158 -16.53 -10.92 -3.06
C VAL A 158 -16.13 -10.66 -4.51
N GLY A 159 -16.51 -9.51 -5.07
CA GLY A 159 -16.14 -9.17 -6.45
C GLY A 159 -14.63 -9.01 -6.64
N PHE A 160 -13.89 -8.63 -5.60
CA PHE A 160 -12.43 -8.59 -5.67
C PHE A 160 -11.82 -10.00 -5.65
N TYR A 161 -12.35 -10.89 -4.81
CA TYR A 161 -11.98 -12.31 -4.84
C TYR A 161 -12.20 -12.93 -6.22
N GLU A 162 -13.36 -12.66 -6.85
CA GLU A 162 -13.69 -13.15 -8.20
C GLU A 162 -12.69 -12.61 -9.25
N LEU A 163 -12.32 -11.32 -9.17
CA LEU A 163 -11.33 -10.71 -10.05
C LEU A 163 -9.96 -11.38 -9.89
N LEU A 164 -9.49 -11.58 -8.65
CA LEU A 164 -8.22 -12.26 -8.38
C LEU A 164 -8.22 -13.70 -8.91
N SER A 165 -9.32 -14.42 -8.67
CA SER A 165 -9.51 -15.79 -9.15
C SER A 165 -9.51 -15.86 -10.69
N SER A 166 -10.23 -14.95 -11.36
CA SER A 166 -10.26 -14.88 -12.84
C SER A 166 -8.90 -14.56 -13.45
N LYS A 167 -8.05 -13.83 -12.72
CA LYS A 167 -6.67 -13.53 -13.12
C LYS A 167 -5.66 -14.62 -12.73
N GLY A 168 -6.12 -15.71 -12.11
CA GLY A 168 -5.28 -16.85 -11.74
C GLY A 168 -4.32 -16.60 -10.56
N PHE A 169 -4.70 -15.73 -9.61
CA PHE A 169 -3.91 -15.52 -8.41
C PHE A 169 -4.01 -16.71 -7.45
N GLN A 170 -2.86 -17.15 -6.93
CA GLN A 170 -2.78 -17.98 -5.74
C GLN A 170 -3.04 -17.11 -4.51
N LEU A 171 -4.07 -17.45 -3.73
CA LEU A 171 -4.41 -16.72 -2.51
C LEU A 171 -3.87 -17.47 -1.30
N ILE A 172 -2.97 -16.83 -0.57
CA ILE A 172 -2.38 -17.32 0.68
C ILE A 172 -3.17 -16.65 1.82
N GLU A 173 -3.89 -17.44 2.60
CA GLU A 173 -4.74 -16.90 3.65
C GLU A 173 -3.92 -16.51 4.88
N ALA A 174 -3.95 -15.22 5.25
CA ALA A 174 -3.38 -14.71 6.48
C ALA A 174 -4.14 -15.26 7.71
N PRO A 175 -3.44 -15.71 8.77
CA PRO A 175 -4.11 -16.14 9.99
C PRO A 175 -4.84 -14.98 10.67
N MET A 176 -6.16 -15.12 10.86
CA MET A 176 -6.99 -14.07 11.44
C MET A 176 -6.51 -13.64 12.84
N SER A 177 -6.00 -14.59 13.64
CA SER A 177 -5.45 -14.27 14.96
C SER A 177 -4.27 -13.30 14.89
N GLU A 178 -3.30 -13.51 13.95
CA GLU A 178 -2.19 -12.58 13.79
C GLU A 178 -2.61 -11.26 13.14
N PHE A 179 -3.63 -11.29 12.30
CA PHE A 179 -4.21 -10.07 11.73
C PHE A 179 -4.80 -9.16 12.82
N GLU A 180 -5.59 -9.72 13.72
CA GLU A 180 -6.20 -8.99 14.84
C GLU A 180 -5.16 -8.56 15.88
N GLU A 181 -4.26 -9.46 16.31
CA GLU A 181 -3.22 -9.18 17.30
C GLU A 181 -2.22 -8.13 16.84
N SER A 182 -1.96 -8.03 15.54
CA SER A 182 -1.02 -7.07 14.94
C SER A 182 -1.67 -5.75 14.49
N ASN A 183 -2.93 -5.49 14.82
CA ASN A 183 -3.69 -4.34 14.29
C ASN A 183 -3.62 -4.25 12.76
N THR A 184 -3.93 -5.37 12.08
CA THR A 184 -3.91 -5.52 10.61
C THR A 184 -2.53 -5.60 9.94
N LEU A 185 -1.42 -5.48 10.69
CA LEU A 185 -0.08 -5.40 10.12
C LEU A 185 0.47 -6.75 9.62
N SER A 186 -0.17 -7.89 9.94
CA SER A 186 0.27 -9.20 9.42
C SER A 186 0.17 -9.29 7.89
N THR A 187 -0.71 -8.53 7.29
CA THR A 187 -0.84 -8.42 5.82
C THR A 187 -0.03 -7.28 5.22
N ASN A 188 0.59 -6.44 6.02
CA ASN A 188 1.47 -5.38 5.52
C ASN A 188 2.84 -5.95 5.15
N VAL A 189 2.91 -6.57 3.97
CA VAL A 189 4.09 -7.23 3.44
C VAL A 189 4.59 -6.47 2.21
N LEU A 190 5.85 -6.05 2.25
CA LEU A 190 6.51 -5.36 1.14
C LEU A 190 7.24 -6.39 0.27
N ALA A 191 6.78 -6.63 -0.95
CA ALA A 191 7.54 -7.38 -1.92
C ALA A 191 8.65 -6.46 -2.49
N ILE A 192 9.91 -6.84 -2.31
CA ILE A 192 11.08 -6.18 -2.92
C ILE A 192 11.15 -6.58 -4.40
N SER A 193 10.97 -7.86 -4.65
CA SER A 193 10.84 -8.46 -5.98
C SER A 193 9.85 -9.63 -5.89
N PRO A 194 9.37 -10.18 -7.02
CA PRO A 194 8.50 -11.35 -7.00
C PRO A 194 9.10 -12.49 -6.16
N GLY A 195 8.31 -12.99 -5.20
CA GLY A 195 8.75 -14.07 -4.29
C GLY A 195 9.76 -13.68 -3.20
N ASN A 196 10.16 -12.41 -3.08
CA ASN A 196 11.09 -11.91 -2.05
C ASN A 196 10.45 -10.75 -1.28
N CYS A 197 10.11 -10.97 -0.03
CA CYS A 197 9.29 -10.08 0.77
C CYS A 197 9.92 -9.70 2.10
N VAL A 198 9.54 -8.52 2.59
CA VAL A 198 9.88 -8.02 3.94
C VAL A 198 8.59 -7.80 4.74
N MET A 199 8.59 -8.23 5.99
CA MET A 199 7.49 -8.01 6.92
C MET A 199 8.00 -7.80 8.35
N LEU A 200 7.08 -7.46 9.24
CA LEU A 200 7.38 -7.33 10.66
C LEU A 200 7.74 -8.69 11.29
N ASN A 201 8.69 -8.66 12.21
CA ASN A 201 8.94 -9.78 13.10
C ASN A 201 7.74 -10.00 14.06
N GLY A 202 7.66 -11.19 14.68
CA GLY A 202 6.59 -11.51 15.63
C GLY A 202 5.32 -12.09 15.02
N LEU A 203 5.33 -12.42 13.73
CA LEU A 203 4.20 -12.99 12.98
C LEU A 203 4.53 -14.39 12.43
N PRO A 204 4.79 -15.39 13.32
CA PRO A 204 5.35 -16.68 12.91
C PRO A 204 4.43 -17.50 12.00
N LYS A 205 3.12 -17.46 12.22
CA LYS A 205 2.15 -18.24 11.42
C LYS A 205 2.04 -17.68 9.99
N THR A 206 2.02 -16.34 9.85
CA THR A 206 2.01 -15.68 8.54
C THR A 206 3.31 -15.94 7.80
N THR A 207 4.45 -15.80 8.47
CA THR A 207 5.77 -16.12 7.93
C THR A 207 5.83 -17.56 7.42
N GLU A 208 5.38 -18.54 8.24
CA GLU A 208 5.36 -19.96 7.86
C GLU A 208 4.51 -20.21 6.61
N LYS A 209 3.30 -19.61 6.53
CA LYS A 209 2.42 -19.77 5.36
C LYS A 209 3.06 -19.23 4.08
N LEU A 210 3.68 -18.07 4.15
CA LEU A 210 4.40 -17.48 3.00
C LEU A 210 5.56 -18.39 2.57
N GLN A 211 6.39 -18.85 3.52
CA GLN A 211 7.53 -19.74 3.23
C GLN A 211 7.07 -21.08 2.62
N LYS A 212 6.00 -21.69 3.15
CA LYS A 212 5.39 -22.90 2.58
C LYS A 212 4.87 -22.70 1.15
N SER A 213 4.53 -21.47 0.79
CA SER A 213 4.11 -21.08 -0.56
C SER A 213 5.29 -20.72 -1.48
N GLY A 214 6.54 -20.90 -1.02
CA GLY A 214 7.76 -20.64 -1.79
C GLY A 214 8.25 -19.18 -1.73
N ILE A 215 7.65 -18.34 -0.89
CA ILE A 215 8.05 -16.94 -0.73
C ILE A 215 9.24 -16.83 0.23
N LYS A 216 10.31 -16.16 -0.20
CA LYS A 216 11.41 -15.75 0.69
C LYS A 216 10.92 -14.60 1.56
N VAL A 217 10.96 -14.78 2.87
CA VAL A 217 10.50 -13.78 3.83
C VAL A 217 11.66 -13.33 4.71
N GLN A 218 11.88 -12.04 4.75
CA GLN A 218 12.80 -11.37 5.65
C GLN A 218 12.01 -10.58 6.67
N VAL A 219 12.49 -10.54 7.91
CA VAL A 219 11.78 -9.85 8.99
C VAL A 219 12.66 -8.79 9.62
N PHE A 220 12.03 -7.73 10.12
CA PHE A 220 12.68 -6.69 10.91
C PHE A 220 11.83 -6.31 12.13
N ASN A 221 12.48 -5.77 13.14
CA ASN A 221 11.80 -5.31 14.36
C ASN A 221 11.24 -3.91 14.13
N GLY A 222 9.92 -3.76 14.28
CA GLY A 222 9.21 -2.51 14.02
C GLY A 222 8.32 -2.05 15.17
N ASP A 223 8.62 -2.45 16.43
CA ASP A 223 7.73 -2.26 17.57
C ASP A 223 7.32 -0.80 17.79
N ALA A 224 8.28 0.12 17.86
CA ALA A 224 7.98 1.53 18.12
C ALA A 224 7.43 2.26 16.87
N LEU A 225 7.99 1.99 15.69
CA LEU A 225 7.64 2.74 14.49
C LEU A 225 6.40 2.16 13.78
N CYS A 226 6.30 0.84 13.72
CA CYS A 226 5.22 0.19 12.97
C CYS A 226 4.02 -0.13 13.86
N ILE A 227 4.21 -0.90 14.92
CA ILE A 227 3.12 -1.30 15.82
C ILE A 227 2.56 -0.08 16.56
N GLY A 228 3.44 0.75 17.10
CA GLY A 228 3.06 1.95 17.86
C GLY A 228 2.37 3.05 17.03
N CYS A 229 2.59 3.07 15.70
CA CYS A 229 2.04 4.08 14.78
C CYS A 229 1.12 3.48 13.70
N GLU A 230 0.80 2.20 13.77
CA GLU A 230 -0.15 1.49 12.89
C GLU A 230 0.23 1.51 11.39
N GLY A 231 1.55 1.44 11.08
CA GLY A 231 2.04 1.41 9.71
C GLY A 231 3.19 0.44 9.50
N GLY A 232 3.08 -0.49 8.56
CA GLY A 232 4.08 -1.52 8.26
C GLY A 232 5.11 -1.12 7.19
N PRO A 233 5.91 -2.08 6.71
CA PRO A 233 6.99 -1.81 5.75
C PRO A 233 6.51 -1.21 4.43
N THR A 234 5.33 -1.58 3.96
CA THR A 234 4.73 -0.96 2.78
C THR A 234 4.42 0.52 3.02
N CYS A 235 3.84 0.85 4.17
CA CYS A 235 3.49 2.23 4.52
C CYS A 235 4.72 3.15 4.59
N LEU A 236 5.85 2.61 5.06
CA LEU A 236 7.12 3.34 5.19
C LEU A 236 7.83 3.60 3.85
N THR A 237 7.33 3.09 2.74
CA THR A 237 7.99 3.18 1.44
C THR A 237 7.03 3.64 0.34
N ARG A 238 7.55 4.32 -0.66
CA ARG A 238 6.86 4.58 -1.92
C ARG A 238 7.72 4.04 -3.08
N PRO A 239 7.47 2.82 -3.58
CA PRO A 239 8.19 2.31 -4.72
C PRO A 239 8.03 3.24 -5.92
N LEU A 240 9.16 3.68 -6.51
CA LEU A 240 9.19 4.54 -7.68
C LEU A 240 9.26 3.70 -8.96
N TYR A 241 10.13 2.71 -8.95
CA TYR A 241 10.34 1.75 -10.03
C TYR A 241 10.37 0.33 -9.47
N ARG A 242 9.89 -0.61 -10.25
CA ARG A 242 10.07 -2.05 -10.05
C ARG A 242 10.46 -2.65 -11.39
N SER A 243 11.65 -3.23 -11.45
CA SER A 243 12.15 -3.97 -12.62
C SER A 243 11.59 -5.38 -12.68
#